data_ee8c8ae8d579a236b3e948971c86086e
#
_entry.id   ee8c8ae8d579a236b3e948971c86086e
#
_cell.length_a   1.000
_cell.length_b   1.000
_cell.length_c   1.000
_cell.angle_alpha   90.00
_cell.angle_beta   90.00
_cell.angle_gamma   90.00
#
_symmetry.space_group_name_H-M   'P 1'
#
loop_
_entity.id
_entity.type
_entity.pdbx_description
1 polymer ?
#
loop_
_entity_poly.entity_id
_entity_poly.type
_entity_poly.pdbx_seq_one_letter_code
_entity_poly.pdbx_strand_id
1 'polypeptide(L)'
;LETNVTKATANFIAKTAATGSFPLPAGTTAQRDGSPATGAVRFNSSLTQFEGYTGSAWGSLGGSTPSGAVLAFAMTTAPSGWLECNGAAVSRTTYAALFAAIGTVFGVGDGSTTFNLPQLQAEFIRGWDNGRGVDTARVFGSSQADAFKSHTHDYGGSATVVGGAGVNAIERTGNGIVTDATGGTETRPRNVALMYCIKT
;
A
#
# COMPACT_ATOMS: atom_id res chain seq x y z
N LEU A 1 29.72 32.34 44.01
CA LEU A 1 30.33 31.95 42.71
C LEU A 1 30.03 30.51 42.29
N GLU A 2 29.49 29.65 43.19
CA GLU A 2 29.22 28.24 42.92
C GLU A 2 27.82 27.95 42.32
N THR A 3 26.89 28.90 42.42
CA THR A 3 25.50 28.68 41.98
C THR A 3 25.29 28.80 40.47
N ASN A 4 26.20 29.39 39.72
CA ASN A 4 26.10 29.52 38.27
C ASN A 4 26.69 28.32 37.49
N VAL A 5 27.60 27.58 38.09
CA VAL A 5 28.23 26.41 37.45
C VAL A 5 27.27 25.23 37.43
N THR A 6 26.41 25.07 38.46
CA THR A 6 25.43 24.01 38.57
C THR A 6 24.29 24.11 37.54
N LYS A 7 23.90 25.33 37.15
CA LYS A 7 22.89 25.51 36.10
C LYS A 7 23.45 25.31 34.69
N ALA A 8 24.71 25.60 34.48
CA ALA A 8 25.37 25.38 33.19
C ALA A 8 25.64 23.88 32.94
N THR A 9 25.95 23.11 34.00
CA THR A 9 26.19 21.66 33.88
C THR A 9 24.91 20.85 33.62
N ALA A 10 23.74 21.35 34.01
CA ALA A 10 22.47 20.67 33.74
C ALA A 10 22.07 20.68 32.24
N ASN A 11 22.65 21.60 31.47
CA ASN A 11 22.40 21.70 30.03
C ASN A 11 23.54 21.12 29.15
N PHE A 12 24.63 20.64 29.77
CA PHE A 12 25.73 20.00 29.02
C PHE A 12 25.50 18.52 28.89
N ILE A 13 25.35 18.04 27.65
CA ILE A 13 25.39 16.61 27.34
C ILE A 13 26.85 16.20 27.47
N ALA A 14 27.23 15.64 28.62
CA ALA A 14 28.58 15.13 28.83
C ALA A 14 28.81 13.89 27.95
N LYS A 15 29.84 13.88 27.13
CA LYS A 15 30.33 12.71 26.41
C LYS A 15 30.90 11.72 27.43
N THR A 16 30.12 10.74 27.86
CA THR A 16 30.49 9.80 28.94
C THR A 16 31.09 8.50 28.45
N ALA A 17 31.14 8.23 27.14
CA ALA A 17 31.62 6.98 26.62
C ALA A 17 32.90 7.15 25.79
N ALA A 18 33.86 6.27 26.00
CA ALA A 18 35.10 6.19 25.20
C ALA A 18 34.82 5.90 23.70
N THR A 19 33.63 5.35 23.39
CA THR A 19 33.16 5.02 22.04
C THR A 19 32.50 6.18 21.29
N GLY A 20 32.44 7.39 21.90
CA GLY A 20 31.95 8.59 21.21
C GLY A 20 30.43 8.80 21.20
N SER A 21 29.64 7.94 21.84
CA SER A 21 28.19 8.14 22.02
C SER A 21 27.88 8.97 23.26
N PHE A 22 26.74 9.65 23.23
CA PHE A 22 26.15 10.32 24.41
C PHE A 22 24.68 9.85 24.55
N PRO A 23 24.20 9.62 25.79
CA PRO A 23 22.82 9.24 26.00
C PRO A 23 21.89 10.43 25.76
N LEU A 24 20.83 10.22 24.97
CA LEU A 24 19.71 11.16 24.87
C LEU A 24 18.70 10.89 25.98
N PRO A 25 17.91 11.89 26.43
CA PRO A 25 16.79 11.66 27.30
C PRO A 25 15.88 10.57 26.72
N ALA A 26 15.50 9.60 27.52
CA ALA A 26 14.63 8.49 27.11
C ALA A 26 13.43 8.38 28.07
N GLY A 27 12.30 7.91 27.53
CA GLY A 27 11.09 7.68 28.33
C GLY A 27 9.89 7.34 27.46
N THR A 28 8.78 7.02 28.09
CA THR A 28 7.53 6.68 27.42
C THR A 28 6.87 7.91 26.77
N THR A 29 5.84 7.67 25.93
CA THR A 29 5.03 8.76 25.38
C THR A 29 4.38 9.64 26.46
N ALA A 30 3.95 9.03 27.58
CA ALA A 30 3.36 9.76 28.71
C ALA A 30 4.37 10.63 29.48
N GLN A 31 5.66 10.35 29.35
CA GLN A 31 6.77 11.09 29.97
C GLN A 31 7.37 12.17 29.05
N ARG A 32 6.65 12.57 28.00
CA ARG A 32 7.04 13.73 27.21
C ARG A 32 6.98 14.99 28.06
N ASP A 33 7.97 15.87 27.91
CA ASP A 33 7.92 17.18 28.50
C ASP A 33 6.67 17.93 28.00
N GLY A 34 5.87 18.48 28.88
CA GLY A 34 4.65 19.23 28.57
C GLY A 34 4.92 20.61 27.97
N SER A 35 6.16 21.14 28.09
CA SER A 35 6.58 22.43 27.55
C SER A 35 7.98 22.33 26.94
N PRO A 36 8.22 21.46 25.97
CA PRO A 36 9.55 21.28 25.41
C PRO A 36 9.99 22.48 24.57
N ALA A 37 11.29 22.76 24.56
CA ALA A 37 11.84 23.71 23.61
C ALA A 37 11.75 23.17 22.18
N THR A 38 11.48 24.05 21.20
CA THR A 38 11.56 23.70 19.79
C THR A 38 12.94 23.15 19.46
N GLY A 39 13.00 22.01 18.78
CA GLY A 39 14.23 21.28 18.50
C GLY A 39 14.68 20.32 19.60
N ALA A 40 13.93 20.17 20.70
CA ALA A 40 14.20 19.13 21.70
C ALA A 40 14.14 17.75 21.08
N VAL A 41 15.11 16.88 21.45
CA VAL A 41 15.25 15.51 20.91
C VAL A 41 15.32 14.52 22.07
N ARG A 42 14.65 13.36 21.90
CA ARG A 42 14.66 12.27 22.88
C ARG A 42 14.43 10.90 22.23
N PHE A 43 14.67 9.83 22.96
CA PHE A 43 14.22 8.49 22.58
C PHE A 43 12.89 8.16 23.26
N ASN A 44 11.86 7.78 22.47
CA ASN A 44 10.57 7.34 22.97
C ASN A 44 10.55 5.81 23.07
N SER A 45 10.55 5.30 24.30
CA SER A 45 10.58 3.85 24.55
C SER A 45 9.23 3.15 24.27
N SER A 46 8.11 3.87 24.31
CA SER A 46 6.80 3.30 23.91
C SER A 46 6.70 3.10 22.39
N LEU A 47 7.33 3.96 21.60
CA LEU A 47 7.32 3.93 20.14
C LEU A 47 8.62 3.34 19.55
N THR A 48 9.63 3.07 20.40
CA THR A 48 10.95 2.55 20.02
C THR A 48 11.60 3.40 18.92
N GLN A 49 11.53 4.72 19.05
CA GLN A 49 12.04 5.66 18.04
C GLN A 49 12.63 6.92 18.65
N PHE A 50 13.53 7.56 17.92
CA PHE A 50 13.93 8.94 18.21
C PHE A 50 12.83 9.89 17.78
N GLU A 51 12.54 10.88 18.62
CA GLU A 51 11.55 11.91 18.33
C GLU A 51 12.11 13.30 18.61
N GLY A 52 11.65 14.27 17.83
CA GLY A 52 11.96 15.68 17.97
C GLY A 52 10.70 16.51 18.12
N TYR A 53 10.79 17.61 18.85
CA TYR A 53 9.71 18.56 19.02
C TYR A 53 9.82 19.69 18.00
N THR A 54 8.78 19.86 17.18
CA THR A 54 8.74 20.86 16.10
C THR A 54 8.35 22.27 16.55
N GLY A 55 8.02 22.45 17.83
CA GLY A 55 7.43 23.67 18.39
C GLY A 55 5.91 23.54 18.57
N SER A 56 5.28 22.53 17.97
CA SER A 56 3.84 22.27 18.10
C SER A 56 3.55 20.82 18.48
N ALA A 57 4.39 19.87 18.04
CA ALA A 57 4.19 18.43 18.26
C ALA A 57 5.51 17.68 18.31
N TRP A 58 5.50 16.54 19.03
CA TRP A 58 6.54 15.53 18.96
C TRP A 58 6.34 14.68 17.71
N GLY A 59 7.37 14.52 16.90
CA GLY A 59 7.39 13.70 15.68
C GLY A 59 8.63 12.82 15.60
N SER A 60 8.57 11.74 14.81
CA SER A 60 9.73 10.88 14.53
C SER A 60 10.83 11.66 13.82
N LEU A 61 12.09 11.51 14.26
CA LEU A 61 13.27 12.04 13.56
C LEU A 61 13.71 11.16 12.39
N GLY A 62 13.32 9.89 12.35
CA GLY A 62 13.44 9.05 11.17
C GLY A 62 12.20 9.25 10.31
N GLY A 63 12.35 9.57 9.02
CA GLY A 63 11.22 9.66 8.11
C GLY A 63 10.37 8.39 8.23
N SER A 64 9.17 8.47 8.84
CA SER A 64 8.27 7.33 8.93
C SER A 64 7.43 7.25 7.67
N THR A 65 7.35 6.07 7.08
CA THR A 65 6.33 5.82 6.07
C THR A 65 4.95 6.10 6.68
N PRO A 66 4.11 6.94 6.08
CA PRO A 66 2.81 7.28 6.66
C PRO A 66 1.90 6.07 6.72
N SER A 67 1.03 5.99 7.73
CA SER A 67 -0.02 4.98 7.81
C SER A 67 -0.87 5.01 6.53
N GLY A 68 -1.22 3.83 6.02
CA GLY A 68 -1.93 3.69 4.74
C GLY A 68 -1.02 3.55 3.51
N ALA A 69 0.30 3.75 3.63
CA ALA A 69 1.21 3.43 2.52
C ALA A 69 1.25 1.92 2.27
N VAL A 70 1.20 1.52 1.01
CA VAL A 70 1.28 0.11 0.58
C VAL A 70 2.61 -0.14 -0.13
N LEU A 71 3.33 -1.17 0.30
CA LEU A 71 4.59 -1.60 -0.29
C LEU A 71 4.60 -3.11 -0.53
N ALA A 72 5.39 -3.54 -1.53
CA ALA A 72 5.67 -4.95 -1.79
C ALA A 72 6.90 -5.42 -1.01
N PHE A 73 6.80 -6.54 -0.33
CA PHE A 73 7.87 -7.13 0.48
C PHE A 73 8.26 -8.51 -0.05
N ALA A 74 9.56 -8.75 -0.17
CA ALA A 74 10.13 -10.05 -0.57
C ALA A 74 10.29 -10.98 0.65
N MET A 75 9.23 -11.11 1.45
CA MET A 75 9.18 -11.97 2.64
C MET A 75 7.77 -12.55 2.81
N THR A 76 7.65 -13.64 3.56
CA THR A 76 6.40 -14.39 3.76
C THR A 76 5.66 -14.00 5.05
N THR A 77 6.20 -13.06 5.82
CA THR A 77 5.59 -12.55 7.06
C THR A 77 5.68 -11.04 7.06
N ALA A 78 4.59 -10.37 7.36
CA ALA A 78 4.57 -8.91 7.44
C ALA A 78 5.53 -8.41 8.52
N PRO A 79 6.39 -7.42 8.23
CA PRO A 79 7.31 -6.87 9.22
C PRO A 79 6.56 -6.07 10.30
N SER A 80 7.21 -5.84 11.45
CA SER A 80 6.64 -5.05 12.54
C SER A 80 6.16 -3.68 12.05
N GLY A 81 4.95 -3.27 12.45
CA GLY A 81 4.31 -2.02 12.04
C GLY A 81 3.67 -2.06 10.65
N TRP A 82 3.51 -3.27 10.08
CA TRP A 82 2.83 -3.49 8.80
C TRP A 82 1.85 -4.65 8.92
N LEU A 83 0.80 -4.63 8.12
CA LEU A 83 -0.17 -5.73 7.99
C LEU A 83 -0.22 -6.18 6.53
N GLU A 84 -0.39 -7.48 6.32
CA GLU A 84 -0.63 -8.03 4.99
C GLU A 84 -1.94 -7.50 4.42
N CYS A 85 -1.94 -7.12 3.15
CA CYS A 85 -3.13 -6.69 2.43
C CYS A 85 -3.96 -7.89 1.97
N ASN A 86 -4.58 -8.59 2.92
CA ASN A 86 -5.33 -9.85 2.72
C ASN A 86 -6.85 -9.70 2.94
N GLY A 87 -7.36 -8.47 2.99
CA GLY A 87 -8.78 -8.20 3.17
C GLY A 87 -9.30 -8.41 4.60
N ALA A 88 -8.44 -8.77 5.56
CA ALA A 88 -8.85 -9.06 6.94
C ALA A 88 -9.52 -7.86 7.61
N ALA A 89 -10.49 -8.13 8.46
CA ALA A 89 -11.07 -7.13 9.37
C ALA A 89 -10.16 -6.92 10.57
N VAL A 90 -9.78 -5.66 10.84
CA VAL A 90 -8.87 -5.28 11.93
C VAL A 90 -9.49 -4.21 12.82
N SER A 91 -9.04 -4.11 14.07
CA SER A 91 -9.60 -3.21 15.09
C SER A 91 -9.33 -1.74 14.77
N ARG A 92 -10.39 -0.89 14.81
CA ARG A 92 -10.30 0.57 14.65
C ARG A 92 -9.52 1.24 15.79
N THR A 93 -9.56 0.66 16.99
CA THR A 93 -8.85 1.21 18.16
C THR A 93 -7.38 0.82 18.17
N THR A 94 -7.06 -0.44 17.86
CA THR A 94 -5.66 -0.90 17.78
C THR A 94 -4.90 -0.22 16.64
N TYR A 95 -5.55 -0.02 15.50
CA TYR A 95 -4.96 0.59 14.30
C TYR A 95 -5.59 1.94 13.98
N ALA A 96 -5.73 2.79 15.00
CA ALA A 96 -6.44 4.08 14.88
C ALA A 96 -5.83 5.01 13.81
N ALA A 97 -4.50 5.06 13.68
CA ALA A 97 -3.83 5.85 12.67
C ALA A 97 -4.13 5.34 11.25
N LEU A 98 -4.13 4.02 11.05
CA LEU A 98 -4.49 3.41 9.77
C LEU A 98 -5.98 3.64 9.46
N PHE A 99 -6.86 3.48 10.46
CA PHE A 99 -8.29 3.76 10.27
C PHE A 99 -8.56 5.22 9.90
N ALA A 100 -7.83 6.16 10.51
CA ALA A 100 -7.91 7.57 10.14
C ALA A 100 -7.44 7.84 8.69
N ALA A 101 -6.47 7.06 8.20
CA ALA A 101 -5.92 7.20 6.85
C ALA A 101 -6.82 6.62 5.76
N ILE A 102 -7.36 5.40 5.94
CA ILE A 102 -8.10 4.68 4.88
C ILE A 102 -9.60 4.52 5.14
N GLY A 103 -10.06 4.77 6.38
CA GLY A 103 -11.47 4.62 6.74
C GLY A 103 -12.02 3.23 6.45
N THR A 104 -13.19 3.20 5.82
CA THR A 104 -13.90 1.96 5.42
C THR A 104 -13.89 1.73 3.91
N VAL A 105 -12.94 2.32 3.17
CA VAL A 105 -12.86 2.23 1.70
C VAL A 105 -12.82 0.79 1.21
N PHE A 106 -12.14 -0.08 1.94
CA PHE A 106 -11.98 -1.51 1.59
C PHE A 106 -12.97 -2.43 2.31
N GLY A 107 -13.88 -1.87 3.09
CA GLY A 107 -14.95 -2.58 3.79
C GLY A 107 -15.17 -2.08 5.21
N VAL A 108 -16.42 -2.20 5.66
CA VAL A 108 -16.88 -1.65 6.96
C VAL A 108 -16.52 -2.53 8.16
N GLY A 109 -15.99 -3.74 7.92
CA GLY A 109 -15.79 -4.72 8.98
C GLY A 109 -17.12 -5.16 9.58
N ASP A 110 -17.21 -5.15 10.91
CA ASP A 110 -18.44 -5.40 11.68
C ASP A 110 -19.39 -4.17 11.73
N GLY A 111 -19.03 -3.09 11.06
CA GLY A 111 -19.77 -1.83 11.04
C GLY A 111 -19.44 -0.85 12.17
N SER A 112 -18.82 -1.28 13.28
CA SER A 112 -18.56 -0.42 14.44
C SER A 112 -17.15 -0.46 14.99
N THR A 113 -16.57 -1.63 15.22
CA THR A 113 -15.28 -1.79 15.91
C THR A 113 -14.13 -2.19 15.01
N THR A 114 -14.43 -2.69 13.80
CA THR A 114 -13.45 -3.12 12.81
C THR A 114 -13.61 -2.43 11.47
N PHE A 115 -12.59 -2.51 10.63
CA PHE A 115 -12.58 -2.11 9.21
C PHE A 115 -11.73 -3.09 8.42
N ASN A 116 -11.96 -3.22 7.11
CA ASN A 116 -11.20 -4.15 6.29
C ASN A 116 -9.93 -3.51 5.71
N LEU A 117 -8.88 -4.31 5.67
CA LEU A 117 -7.67 -4.04 4.89
C LEU A 117 -7.95 -4.20 3.39
N PRO A 118 -7.13 -3.59 2.51
CA PRO A 118 -7.15 -3.92 1.10
C PRO A 118 -6.93 -5.41 0.87
N GLN A 119 -7.63 -6.01 -0.10
CA GLN A 119 -7.33 -7.36 -0.59
C GLN A 119 -6.49 -7.22 -1.85
N LEU A 120 -5.19 -7.52 -1.75
CA LEU A 120 -4.23 -7.40 -2.86
C LEU A 120 -3.52 -8.71 -3.20
N GLN A 121 -3.94 -9.82 -2.58
CA GLN A 121 -3.42 -11.14 -2.92
C GLN A 121 -3.86 -11.52 -4.34
N ALA A 122 -2.90 -11.88 -5.18
CA ALA A 122 -3.08 -12.19 -6.59
C ALA A 122 -3.62 -11.02 -7.45
N GLU A 123 -3.54 -9.78 -6.99
CA GLU A 123 -4.01 -8.60 -7.71
C GLU A 123 -2.86 -7.75 -8.25
N PHE A 124 -3.08 -7.11 -9.40
CA PHE A 124 -2.22 -6.06 -9.95
C PHE A 124 -2.70 -4.69 -9.50
N ILE A 125 -1.82 -3.89 -8.87
CA ILE A 125 -2.15 -2.52 -8.47
C ILE A 125 -2.12 -1.61 -9.70
N ARG A 126 -3.22 -0.86 -9.91
CA ARG A 126 -3.34 0.16 -10.94
C ARG A 126 -3.48 1.55 -10.32
N GLY A 127 -2.89 2.56 -10.96
CA GLY A 127 -3.13 3.96 -10.59
C GLY A 127 -4.60 4.33 -10.73
N TRP A 128 -5.17 4.95 -9.71
CA TRP A 128 -6.53 5.46 -9.76
C TRP A 128 -6.66 6.60 -10.77
N ASP A 129 -7.68 6.55 -11.63
CA ASP A 129 -7.91 7.52 -12.71
C ASP A 129 -8.15 8.94 -12.20
N ASN A 130 -8.87 9.09 -11.08
CA ASN A 130 -9.15 10.36 -10.40
C ASN A 130 -9.57 11.50 -11.36
N GLY A 131 -10.41 11.18 -12.34
CA GLY A 131 -10.92 12.16 -13.31
C GLY A 131 -10.02 12.44 -14.52
N ARG A 132 -8.92 11.70 -14.69
CA ARG A 132 -8.05 11.81 -15.88
C ARG A 132 -8.72 11.37 -17.19
N GLY A 133 -9.75 10.50 -17.10
CA GLY A 133 -10.53 10.04 -18.26
C GLY A 133 -9.92 8.86 -19.01
N VAL A 134 -8.97 8.13 -18.45
CA VAL A 134 -8.40 6.90 -19.01
C VAL A 134 -9.12 5.64 -18.54
N ASP A 135 -9.59 5.64 -17.30
CA ASP A 135 -10.37 4.56 -16.67
C ASP A 135 -11.62 5.18 -16.02
N THR A 136 -12.51 5.69 -16.88
CA THR A 136 -13.66 6.53 -16.51
C THR A 136 -14.58 5.82 -15.51
N ALA A 137 -15.07 6.58 -14.54
CA ALA A 137 -15.96 6.10 -13.48
C ALA A 137 -15.34 5.05 -12.53
N ARG A 138 -14.02 4.89 -12.56
CA ARG A 138 -13.32 3.98 -11.66
C ARG A 138 -13.37 4.47 -10.22
N VAL A 139 -14.00 3.70 -9.35
CA VAL A 139 -14.06 4.00 -7.92
C VAL A 139 -12.73 3.64 -7.26
N PHE A 140 -12.22 4.53 -6.39
CA PHE A 140 -11.03 4.25 -5.60
C PHE A 140 -11.21 2.97 -4.76
N GLY A 141 -10.22 2.08 -4.78
CA GLY A 141 -10.24 0.83 -4.03
C GLY A 141 -11.08 -0.30 -4.64
N SER A 142 -11.75 -0.08 -5.80
CA SER A 142 -12.52 -1.14 -6.45
C SER A 142 -11.64 -2.12 -7.23
N SER A 143 -12.05 -3.39 -7.32
CA SER A 143 -11.45 -4.42 -8.18
C SER A 143 -11.96 -4.34 -9.62
N GLN A 144 -11.24 -4.92 -10.57
CA GLN A 144 -11.61 -5.06 -11.97
C GLN A 144 -11.03 -6.35 -12.51
N ALA A 145 -11.86 -7.17 -13.14
CA ALA A 145 -11.41 -8.39 -13.80
C ALA A 145 -10.49 -8.09 -14.99
N ASP A 146 -9.71 -9.08 -15.38
CA ASP A 146 -8.93 -9.02 -16.61
C ASP A 146 -9.82 -8.90 -17.84
N ALA A 147 -9.35 -8.23 -18.87
CA ALA A 147 -10.03 -8.11 -20.14
C ALA A 147 -9.06 -7.91 -21.29
N PHE A 148 -9.32 -8.58 -22.40
CA PHE A 148 -8.67 -8.23 -23.66
C PHE A 148 -9.26 -6.97 -24.24
N LYS A 149 -8.41 -6.10 -24.77
CA LYS A 149 -8.90 -5.02 -25.61
C LYS A 149 -9.60 -5.61 -26.84
N SER A 150 -10.82 -5.15 -27.14
CA SER A 150 -11.56 -5.58 -28.32
C SER A 150 -10.71 -5.43 -29.58
N HIS A 151 -10.61 -6.50 -30.36
CA HIS A 151 -9.91 -6.54 -31.63
C HIS A 151 -10.62 -7.53 -32.58
N THR A 152 -10.37 -7.39 -33.87
CA THR A 152 -10.91 -8.27 -34.89
C THR A 152 -9.79 -8.96 -35.63
N HIS A 153 -10.05 -10.17 -36.11
CA HIS A 153 -9.18 -10.88 -37.02
C HIS A 153 -9.89 -10.97 -38.37
N ASP A 154 -9.29 -10.45 -39.43
CA ASP A 154 -9.77 -10.66 -40.76
C ASP A 154 -9.34 -12.05 -41.24
N TYR A 155 -10.28 -12.93 -41.37
CA TYR A 155 -10.04 -14.22 -42.01
C TYR A 155 -10.15 -14.04 -43.54
N GLY A 156 -9.02 -13.86 -44.20
CA GLY A 156 -8.92 -13.72 -45.66
C GLY A 156 -9.26 -15.04 -46.41
N GLY A 157 -10.48 -15.49 -46.25
CA GLY A 157 -11.04 -16.54 -47.08
C GLY A 157 -11.71 -15.88 -48.28
N SER A 158 -10.99 -15.69 -49.40
CA SER A 158 -11.61 -15.38 -50.69
C SER A 158 -12.48 -16.57 -51.09
N ALA A 159 -13.80 -16.46 -50.85
CA ALA A 159 -14.74 -17.34 -51.46
C ALA A 159 -14.84 -16.93 -52.91
N THR A 160 -13.97 -17.45 -53.79
CA THR A 160 -14.18 -17.41 -55.23
C THR A 160 -15.31 -18.37 -55.51
N VAL A 161 -16.50 -17.83 -55.69
CA VAL A 161 -17.62 -18.60 -56.24
C VAL A 161 -17.29 -18.81 -57.73
N VAL A 162 -16.66 -19.93 -58.05
CA VAL A 162 -16.56 -20.34 -59.42
C VAL A 162 -17.92 -20.90 -59.80
N GLY A 163 -18.73 -20.08 -60.51
CA GLY A 163 -19.99 -20.52 -61.07
C GLY A 163 -19.72 -21.55 -62.19
N GLY A 164 -19.85 -22.80 -61.85
CA GLY A 164 -19.91 -23.93 -62.76
C GLY A 164 -21.09 -24.83 -62.39
N ALA A 165 -21.95 -25.18 -63.38
CA ALA A 165 -23.07 -26.10 -63.16
C ALA A 165 -22.56 -27.41 -62.56
N GLY A 166 -22.97 -27.73 -61.35
CA GLY A 166 -22.65 -29.01 -60.70
C GLY A 166 -21.78 -28.95 -59.43
N VAL A 167 -21.34 -27.79 -58.97
CA VAL A 167 -20.70 -27.66 -57.66
C VAL A 167 -21.77 -27.33 -56.60
N ASN A 168 -21.98 -28.25 -55.69
CA ASN A 168 -22.75 -27.97 -54.49
C ASN A 168 -22.15 -26.73 -53.82
N ALA A 169 -22.93 -25.64 -53.78
CA ALA A 169 -22.57 -24.51 -52.95
C ALA A 169 -22.30 -25.06 -51.54
N ILE A 170 -21.09 -24.87 -51.05
CA ILE A 170 -20.86 -25.04 -49.61
C ILE A 170 -21.67 -23.92 -48.96
N GLU A 171 -22.89 -24.28 -48.59
CA GLU A 171 -23.68 -23.42 -47.71
C GLU A 171 -22.80 -23.21 -46.45
N ARG A 172 -22.28 -22.01 -46.30
CA ARG A 172 -21.80 -21.52 -45.03
C ARG A 172 -23.04 -21.27 -44.17
N THR A 173 -23.69 -22.34 -43.77
CA THR A 173 -24.64 -22.28 -42.66
C THR A 173 -23.83 -21.95 -41.41
N GLY A 174 -23.93 -20.70 -40.98
CA GLY A 174 -23.30 -20.06 -39.90
C GLY A 174 -23.04 -20.95 -38.71
N ASN A 175 -21.83 -21.07 -38.39
CA ASN A 175 -21.26 -20.93 -37.05
C ASN A 175 -19.80 -20.55 -37.29
N GLY A 176 -19.41 -19.39 -36.80
CA GLY A 176 -18.08 -18.86 -37.02
C GLY A 176 -17.05 -19.96 -36.81
N ILE A 177 -16.08 -20.07 -37.72
CA ILE A 177 -14.91 -20.92 -37.50
C ILE A 177 -14.25 -20.39 -36.25
N VAL A 178 -14.45 -21.07 -35.14
CA VAL A 178 -13.76 -20.79 -33.88
C VAL A 178 -12.39 -21.48 -33.95
N THR A 179 -11.35 -20.74 -33.67
CA THR A 179 -10.04 -21.33 -33.42
C THR A 179 -10.06 -22.10 -32.10
N ASP A 180 -9.22 -23.09 -31.95
CA ASP A 180 -9.04 -23.75 -30.67
C ASP A 180 -8.65 -22.76 -29.59
N ALA A 181 -9.21 -22.93 -28.41
CA ALA A 181 -8.86 -22.09 -27.25
C ALA A 181 -7.41 -22.37 -26.84
N THR A 182 -6.58 -21.33 -26.87
CA THR A 182 -5.20 -21.41 -26.43
C THR A 182 -4.98 -20.37 -25.35
N GLY A 183 -4.45 -20.79 -24.19
CA GLY A 183 -4.15 -19.90 -23.07
C GLY A 183 -4.57 -20.48 -21.73
N GLY A 184 -4.50 -19.68 -20.71
CA GLY A 184 -4.94 -19.99 -19.35
C GLY A 184 -6.29 -19.38 -19.02
N THR A 185 -6.65 -19.41 -17.75
CA THR A 185 -7.90 -18.85 -17.23
C THR A 185 -7.82 -17.33 -17.03
N GLU A 186 -6.65 -16.71 -17.22
CA GLU A 186 -6.38 -15.32 -16.95
C GLU A 186 -5.36 -14.76 -17.95
N THR A 187 -5.58 -13.51 -18.38
CA THR A 187 -4.60 -12.74 -19.16
C THR A 187 -3.66 -12.01 -18.24
N ARG A 188 -2.39 -12.41 -18.20
CA ARG A 188 -1.39 -11.75 -17.35
C ARG A 188 -0.03 -11.65 -18.02
N PRO A 189 0.73 -10.57 -17.75
CA PRO A 189 2.15 -10.48 -18.12
C PRO A 189 2.96 -11.45 -17.24
N ARG A 190 4.24 -11.67 -17.60
CA ARG A 190 5.18 -12.35 -16.70
C ARG A 190 5.30 -11.52 -15.42
N ASN A 191 5.18 -12.17 -14.27
CA ASN A 191 5.18 -11.50 -12.96
C ASN A 191 5.92 -12.32 -11.91
N VAL A 192 6.17 -11.69 -10.75
CA VAL A 192 6.71 -12.32 -9.54
C VAL A 192 5.78 -11.96 -8.39
N ALA A 193 5.36 -12.97 -7.63
CA ALA A 193 4.51 -12.76 -6.47
C ALA A 193 5.34 -12.24 -5.28
N LEU A 194 4.95 -11.09 -4.74
CA LEU A 194 5.47 -10.51 -3.51
C LEU A 194 4.29 -10.21 -2.58
N MET A 195 4.55 -10.19 -1.26
CA MET A 195 3.53 -9.80 -0.29
C MET A 195 3.32 -8.28 -0.31
N TYR A 196 2.10 -7.81 -0.57
CA TYR A 196 1.75 -6.43 -0.31
C TYR A 196 1.37 -6.23 1.15
N CYS A 197 2.01 -5.26 1.80
CA CYS A 197 1.67 -4.85 3.17
C CYS A 197 1.31 -3.38 3.23
N ILE A 198 0.43 -3.04 4.17
CA ILE A 198 0.02 -1.68 4.48
C ILE A 198 0.62 -1.24 5.80
N LYS A 199 1.14 -0.02 5.87
CA LYS A 199 1.70 0.59 7.08
C LYS A 199 0.59 0.90 8.09
N THR A 200 0.76 0.44 9.34
CA THR A 200 -0.14 0.72 10.46
C THR A 200 0.15 2.02 11.16
#